data_ed45c2c85e1f6057cac9a99ebcbf8fea
#
_entry.id   ed45c2c85e1f6057cac9a99ebcbf8fea
#
_cell.length_a   1.000
_cell.length_b   1.000
_cell.length_c   1.000
_cell.angle_alpha   90.00
_cell.angle_beta   90.00
_cell.angle_gamma   90.00
#
_symmetry.space_group_name_H-M   'P 1'
#
loop_
_entity.id
_entity.type
_entity.pdbx_description
1 polymer ?
#
loop_
_entity_poly.entity_id
_entity_poly.type
_entity_poly.pdbx_seq_one_letter_code
_entity_poly.pdbx_strand_id
1 'polypeptide(L)'
;GSEMCIRDRHVTILPFTRLQGGPMDYTPGIFRMNLSEFAPGNTSHVNSTVANQLALYLTMYSPLQMAADFPEHYAEKPDAFQFIKDVPVDWSKSIYLDAEPGEFIVVARKDKKSDDWYVGGVNAEEAREFTLNLDFLDPDKTYEATIYGDTDDAHYLTNPESYQITRRKAGASSVIKLHMAPGGGFAISLKEI
;
A
#
# COMPACT_ATOMS: atom_id res chain seq x y z
N GLY A 1 1.14 -23.03 0.81
CA GLY A 1 1.46 -22.23 1.98
C GLY A 1 0.41 -21.17 2.21
N SER A 2 0.15 -20.80 3.47
CA SER A 2 -0.77 -19.71 3.78
C SER A 2 -0.22 -18.40 3.23
N GLU A 3 -1.08 -17.44 2.92
CA GLU A 3 -0.73 -16.09 2.47
C GLU A 3 0.24 -15.38 3.44
N MET A 4 0.21 -15.73 4.72
CA MET A 4 1.15 -15.25 5.74
C MET A 4 2.60 -15.70 5.53
N CYS A 5 2.85 -16.70 4.66
CA CYS A 5 4.20 -17.14 4.29
C CYS A 5 4.73 -16.45 3.03
N ILE A 6 3.95 -15.55 2.42
CA ILE A 6 4.42 -14.70 1.33
C ILE A 6 5.33 -13.64 1.94
N ARG A 7 6.61 -13.87 1.83
CA ARG A 7 7.64 -12.97 2.34
C ARG A 7 7.74 -11.72 1.47
N ASP A 8 8.30 -10.68 2.03
CA ASP A 8 8.43 -9.32 1.49
C ASP A 8 8.82 -9.29 0.00
N ARG A 9 9.74 -10.13 -0.45
CA ARG A 9 10.15 -10.23 -1.85
C ARG A 9 9.06 -10.74 -2.78
N HIS A 10 8.14 -11.58 -2.32
CA HIS A 10 7.06 -12.08 -3.19
C HIS A 10 6.09 -10.98 -3.60
N VAL A 11 5.75 -10.05 -2.73
CA VAL A 11 4.84 -8.96 -3.07
C VAL A 11 5.42 -8.01 -4.12
N THR A 12 6.73 -7.97 -4.25
CA THR A 12 7.44 -7.22 -5.29
C THR A 12 7.73 -8.04 -6.56
N ILE A 13 7.46 -9.34 -6.56
CA ILE A 13 7.65 -10.26 -7.71
C ILE A 13 6.31 -10.64 -8.35
N LEU A 14 5.27 -10.89 -7.57
CA LEU A 14 3.97 -11.35 -8.06
C LEU A 14 3.33 -10.44 -9.10
N PRO A 15 3.43 -9.10 -9.04
CA PRO A 15 2.94 -8.21 -10.09
C PRO A 15 3.57 -8.45 -11.46
N PHE A 16 4.82 -8.93 -11.50
CA PHE A 16 5.54 -9.21 -12.75
C PHE A 16 5.38 -10.65 -13.25
N THR A 17 4.83 -11.53 -12.46
CA THR A 17 4.70 -12.96 -12.77
C THR A 17 3.24 -13.41 -12.75
N ARG A 18 2.69 -13.73 -11.59
CA ARG A 18 1.33 -14.28 -11.43
C ARG A 18 0.24 -13.34 -11.95
N LEU A 19 0.36 -12.04 -11.65
CA LEU A 19 -0.64 -11.03 -12.04
C LEU A 19 -0.61 -10.69 -13.53
N GLN A 20 0.41 -11.08 -14.26
CA GLN A 20 0.45 -10.99 -15.72
C GLN A 20 -0.61 -11.89 -16.39
N GLY A 21 -0.97 -12.99 -15.74
CA GLY A 21 -2.01 -13.91 -16.18
C GLY A 21 -3.43 -13.52 -15.77
N GLY A 22 -3.60 -12.38 -15.10
CA GLY A 22 -4.88 -11.88 -14.61
C GLY A 22 -4.92 -11.69 -13.10
N PRO A 23 -6.06 -11.22 -12.56
CA PRO A 23 -6.21 -10.98 -11.13
C PRO A 23 -6.06 -12.26 -10.30
N MET A 24 -5.75 -12.10 -9.02
CA MET A 24 -5.68 -13.20 -8.07
C MET A 24 -6.45 -12.85 -6.80
N ASP A 25 -6.90 -13.88 -6.09
CA ASP A 25 -7.46 -13.70 -4.76
C ASP A 25 -6.33 -13.31 -3.80
N TYR A 26 -6.52 -12.20 -3.13
CA TYR A 26 -5.57 -11.68 -2.16
C TYR A 26 -6.29 -10.96 -1.03
N THR A 27 -5.82 -11.15 0.19
CA THR A 27 -6.45 -10.63 1.41
C THR A 27 -5.44 -9.80 2.20
N PRO A 28 -5.16 -8.56 1.78
CA PRO A 28 -4.27 -7.66 2.52
C PRO A 28 -4.98 -7.02 3.71
N GLY A 29 -4.26 -6.12 4.41
CA GLY A 29 -4.85 -5.26 5.42
C GLY A 29 -4.72 -5.78 6.85
N ILE A 30 -3.71 -6.59 7.14
CA ILE A 30 -3.37 -6.95 8.50
C ILE A 30 -2.71 -5.75 9.18
N PHE A 31 -3.28 -5.26 10.29
CA PHE A 31 -2.77 -4.14 11.07
C PHE A 31 -2.06 -4.57 12.33
N ARG A 32 -2.45 -5.73 12.88
CA ARG A 32 -1.77 -6.32 14.05
C ARG A 32 -0.74 -7.33 13.56
N MET A 33 0.53 -6.96 13.58
CA MET A 33 1.61 -7.71 12.92
C MET A 33 2.18 -8.84 13.77
N ASN A 34 2.05 -8.77 15.10
CA ASN A 34 2.59 -9.76 16.03
C ASN A 34 1.51 -10.78 16.42
N LEU A 35 1.67 -12.02 15.98
CA LEU A 35 0.69 -13.09 16.22
C LEU A 35 0.85 -13.76 17.59
N SER A 36 1.93 -13.49 18.32
CA SER A 36 2.11 -14.04 19.69
C SER A 36 1.10 -13.50 20.69
N GLU A 37 0.49 -12.36 20.41
CA GLU A 37 -0.55 -11.76 21.23
C GLU A 37 -1.85 -12.59 21.23
N PHE A 38 -2.10 -13.37 20.18
CA PHE A 38 -3.33 -14.18 20.02
C PHE A 38 -3.15 -15.64 20.37
N ALA A 39 -1.93 -16.15 20.27
CA ALA A 39 -1.60 -17.54 20.55
C ALA A 39 -0.30 -17.60 21.35
N PRO A 40 -0.36 -17.70 22.68
CA PRO A 40 0.83 -17.83 23.50
C PRO A 40 1.72 -18.98 23.01
N GLY A 41 2.97 -18.67 22.73
CA GLY A 41 3.94 -19.62 22.12
C GLY A 41 4.04 -19.58 20.60
N ASN A 42 3.19 -18.83 19.91
CA ASN A 42 3.37 -18.52 18.49
C ASN A 42 4.31 -17.33 18.34
N THR A 43 5.48 -17.56 17.74
CA THR A 43 6.48 -16.51 17.48
C THR A 43 6.38 -15.94 16.05
N SER A 44 5.35 -16.32 15.31
CA SER A 44 5.13 -15.83 13.94
C SER A 44 4.68 -14.38 13.96
N HIS A 45 5.14 -13.62 12.96
CA HIS A 45 4.73 -12.25 12.72
C HIS A 45 4.59 -12.01 11.21
N VAL A 46 3.85 -10.97 10.86
CA VAL A 46 3.70 -10.52 9.48
C VAL A 46 4.89 -9.61 9.15
N ASN A 47 5.68 -9.95 8.14
CA ASN A 47 6.85 -9.17 7.70
C ASN A 47 6.41 -8.01 6.82
N SER A 48 5.76 -7.02 7.41
CA SER A 48 5.18 -5.88 6.70
C SER A 48 4.98 -4.71 7.64
N THR A 49 4.82 -3.51 7.10
CA THR A 49 4.30 -2.36 7.83
C THR A 49 2.82 -2.12 7.53
N VAL A 50 2.15 -1.29 8.32
CA VAL A 50 0.76 -0.89 8.04
C VAL A 50 0.66 -0.20 6.68
N ALA A 51 1.58 0.70 6.35
CA ALA A 51 1.59 1.39 5.06
C ALA A 51 1.78 0.42 3.88
N ASN A 52 2.62 -0.61 4.03
CA ASN A 52 2.77 -1.66 3.03
C ASN A 52 1.46 -2.44 2.85
N GLN A 53 0.77 -2.81 3.93
CA GLN A 53 -0.51 -3.51 3.86
C GLN A 53 -1.59 -2.69 3.11
N LEU A 54 -1.62 -1.37 3.29
CA LEU A 54 -2.51 -0.50 2.52
C LEU A 54 -2.12 -0.46 1.04
N ALA A 55 -0.82 -0.39 0.73
CA ALA A 55 -0.32 -0.37 -0.64
C ALA A 55 -0.65 -1.66 -1.42
N LEU A 56 -0.75 -2.80 -0.73
CA LEU A 56 -1.09 -4.08 -1.36
C LEU A 56 -2.48 -4.08 -2.02
N TYR A 57 -3.42 -3.26 -1.55
CA TYR A 57 -4.72 -3.06 -2.23
C TYR A 57 -4.56 -2.52 -3.66
N LEU A 58 -3.44 -1.89 -3.96
CA LEU A 58 -3.13 -1.32 -5.27
C LEU A 58 -2.16 -2.17 -6.08
N THR A 59 -1.13 -2.71 -5.44
CA THR A 59 -0.08 -3.47 -6.14
C THR A 59 -0.51 -4.89 -6.46
N MET A 60 -1.39 -5.48 -5.63
CA MET A 60 -1.93 -6.82 -5.80
C MET A 60 -3.37 -6.73 -6.34
N TYR A 61 -3.50 -6.68 -7.66
CA TYR A 61 -4.80 -6.50 -8.30
C TYR A 61 -5.74 -7.69 -8.02
N SER A 62 -6.87 -7.37 -7.41
CA SER A 62 -7.99 -8.28 -7.21
C SER A 62 -9.32 -7.52 -7.35
N PRO A 63 -10.29 -8.01 -8.13
CA PRO A 63 -11.62 -7.40 -8.22
C PRO A 63 -12.45 -7.60 -6.94
N LEU A 64 -12.06 -8.51 -6.08
CA LEU A 64 -12.63 -8.75 -4.77
C LEU A 64 -11.54 -8.58 -3.71
N GLN A 65 -11.58 -7.47 -3.01
CA GLN A 65 -10.68 -7.19 -1.90
C GLN A 65 -11.37 -7.49 -0.57
N MET A 66 -10.68 -8.19 0.31
CA MET A 66 -11.12 -8.47 1.67
C MET A 66 -10.13 -7.83 2.66
N ALA A 67 -10.62 -7.55 3.85
CA ALA A 67 -9.81 -7.05 4.96
C ALA A 67 -9.44 -8.24 5.87
N ALA A 68 -8.15 -8.50 6.03
CA ALA A 68 -7.63 -9.74 6.62
C ALA A 68 -7.57 -9.75 8.15
N ASP A 69 -7.87 -8.63 8.80
CA ASP A 69 -7.75 -8.49 10.26
C ASP A 69 -9.11 -8.46 10.97
N PHE A 70 -9.09 -8.49 12.30
CA PHE A 70 -10.28 -8.40 13.12
C PHE A 70 -10.82 -6.95 13.20
N PRO A 71 -12.16 -6.77 13.33
CA PRO A 71 -12.76 -5.45 13.44
C PRO A 71 -12.18 -4.60 14.57
N GLU A 72 -11.78 -5.22 15.68
CA GLU A 72 -11.19 -4.56 16.84
C GLU A 72 -9.86 -3.90 16.50
N HIS A 73 -9.02 -4.55 15.68
CA HIS A 73 -7.72 -4.00 15.25
C HIS A 73 -7.89 -2.81 14.30
N TYR A 74 -8.91 -2.83 13.45
CA TYR A 74 -9.27 -1.66 12.64
C TYR A 74 -9.80 -0.51 13.45
N ALA A 75 -10.52 -0.80 14.56
CA ALA A 75 -11.03 0.22 15.45
C ALA A 75 -9.92 0.95 16.22
N GLU A 76 -8.75 0.34 16.40
CA GLU A 76 -7.57 0.97 17.00
C GLU A 76 -6.87 1.95 16.04
N LYS A 77 -7.02 1.77 14.72
CA LYS A 77 -6.39 2.57 13.67
C LYS A 77 -7.43 3.03 12.62
N PRO A 78 -8.47 3.77 13.03
CA PRO A 78 -9.59 4.12 12.15
C PRO A 78 -9.18 5.05 11.00
N ASP A 79 -8.13 5.82 11.18
CA ASP A 79 -7.55 6.71 10.19
C ASP A 79 -6.86 5.93 9.05
N ALA A 80 -6.07 4.92 9.36
CA ALA A 80 -5.48 4.02 8.37
C ALA A 80 -6.56 3.17 7.69
N PHE A 81 -7.54 2.68 8.45
CA PHE A 81 -8.66 1.91 7.91
C PHE A 81 -9.53 2.71 6.94
N GLN A 82 -9.53 4.04 7.02
CA GLN A 82 -10.22 4.90 6.06
C GLN A 82 -9.75 4.66 4.62
N PHE A 83 -8.46 4.38 4.40
CA PHE A 83 -7.95 4.04 3.06
C PHE A 83 -8.62 2.77 2.51
N ILE A 84 -8.76 1.72 3.32
CA ILE A 84 -9.41 0.46 2.91
C ILE A 84 -10.87 0.69 2.51
N LYS A 85 -11.57 1.61 3.20
CA LYS A 85 -12.96 1.97 2.85
C LYS A 85 -13.06 2.78 1.58
N ASP A 86 -12.04 3.59 1.28
CA ASP A 86 -12.04 4.52 0.15
C ASP A 86 -11.54 3.88 -1.15
N VAL A 87 -10.59 2.95 -1.05
CA VAL A 87 -9.94 2.37 -2.23
C VAL A 87 -10.92 1.55 -3.08
N PRO A 88 -11.08 1.86 -4.39
CA PRO A 88 -11.91 1.06 -5.27
C PRO A 88 -11.25 -0.26 -5.67
N VAL A 89 -12.03 -1.14 -6.27
CA VAL A 89 -11.56 -2.45 -6.78
C VAL A 89 -11.60 -2.55 -8.30
N ASP A 90 -12.13 -1.53 -8.98
CA ASP A 90 -12.26 -1.50 -10.45
C ASP A 90 -11.62 -0.22 -11.00
N TRP A 91 -10.73 -0.39 -11.96
CA TRP A 91 -9.83 0.63 -12.45
C TRP A 91 -10.04 0.89 -13.93
N SER A 92 -10.06 2.16 -14.34
CA SER A 92 -10.09 2.57 -15.75
C SER A 92 -8.68 2.59 -16.37
N LYS A 93 -7.66 2.85 -15.56
CA LYS A 93 -6.26 2.93 -16.01
C LYS A 93 -5.32 2.49 -14.89
N SER A 94 -4.24 1.82 -15.27
CA SER A 94 -3.13 1.46 -14.37
C SER A 94 -1.81 1.82 -15.01
N ILE A 95 -0.93 2.46 -14.24
CA ILE A 95 0.40 2.88 -14.68
C ILE A 95 1.42 2.37 -13.68
N TYR A 96 2.35 1.55 -14.14
CA TYR A 96 3.51 1.17 -13.34
C TYR A 96 4.55 2.30 -13.44
N LEU A 97 4.72 3.04 -12.36
CA LEU A 97 5.55 4.25 -12.35
C LEU A 97 7.03 3.92 -12.25
N ASP A 98 7.38 2.96 -11.41
CA ASP A 98 8.73 2.45 -11.25
C ASP A 98 8.70 1.08 -10.59
N ALA A 99 9.68 0.23 -10.90
CA ALA A 99 9.74 -1.09 -10.31
C ALA A 99 11.09 -1.78 -10.55
N GLU A 100 11.52 -2.52 -9.54
CA GLU A 100 12.61 -3.47 -9.62
C GLU A 100 12.16 -4.80 -8.99
N PRO A 101 11.97 -5.86 -9.79
CA PRO A 101 11.45 -7.13 -9.31
C PRO A 101 12.28 -7.70 -8.15
N GLY A 102 11.61 -8.00 -7.04
CA GLY A 102 12.26 -8.45 -5.81
C GLY A 102 12.70 -7.34 -4.87
N GLU A 103 12.67 -6.09 -5.29
CA GLU A 103 13.09 -4.93 -4.51
C GLU A 103 11.93 -3.98 -4.19
N PHE A 104 11.27 -3.45 -5.20
CA PHE A 104 10.12 -2.56 -5.00
C PHE A 104 9.22 -2.49 -6.23
N ILE A 105 8.02 -1.96 -6.05
CA ILE A 105 7.09 -1.60 -7.12
C ILE A 105 6.23 -0.41 -6.71
N VAL A 106 6.01 0.51 -7.63
CA VAL A 106 5.10 1.65 -7.47
C VAL A 106 4.11 1.69 -8.63
N VAL A 107 2.82 1.69 -8.31
CA VAL A 107 1.73 1.70 -9.29
C VAL A 107 0.74 2.83 -9.00
N ALA A 108 0.29 3.51 -10.04
CA ALA A 108 -0.82 4.45 -10.01
C ALA A 108 -2.03 3.86 -10.72
N ARG A 109 -3.21 3.97 -10.13
CA ARG A 109 -4.46 3.48 -10.71
C ARG A 109 -5.54 4.56 -10.65
N LYS A 110 -6.27 4.71 -11.77
CA LYS A 110 -7.42 5.62 -11.84
C LYS A 110 -8.69 4.84 -11.55
N ASP A 111 -9.53 5.39 -10.66
CA ASP A 111 -10.86 4.86 -10.41
C ASP A 111 -11.69 4.84 -11.71
N LYS A 112 -12.50 3.81 -11.89
CA LYS A 112 -13.38 3.67 -13.04
C LYS A 112 -14.61 4.58 -12.97
N LYS A 113 -15.02 4.97 -11.77
CA LYS A 113 -16.27 5.70 -11.50
C LYS A 113 -16.08 7.19 -11.22
N SER A 114 -14.84 7.64 -11.03
CA SER A 114 -14.49 9.01 -10.72
C SER A 114 -13.19 9.42 -11.40
N ASP A 115 -12.77 10.66 -11.23
CA ASP A 115 -11.46 11.14 -11.67
C ASP A 115 -10.36 11.00 -10.59
N ASP A 116 -10.68 10.29 -9.53
CA ASP A 116 -9.74 10.00 -8.44
C ASP A 116 -8.65 9.02 -8.86
N TRP A 117 -7.48 9.23 -8.30
CA TRP A 117 -6.33 8.36 -8.48
C TRP A 117 -5.85 7.80 -7.16
N TYR A 118 -5.23 6.64 -7.23
CA TYR A 118 -4.64 5.98 -6.08
C TYR A 118 -3.23 5.50 -6.45
N VAL A 119 -2.27 5.73 -5.57
CA VAL A 119 -0.87 5.31 -5.78
C VAL A 119 -0.45 4.42 -4.63
N GLY A 120 0.14 3.28 -4.94
CA GLY A 120 0.70 2.36 -3.95
C GLY A 120 2.12 1.99 -4.29
N GLY A 121 2.97 1.97 -3.28
CA GLY A 121 4.33 1.49 -3.37
C GLY A 121 4.63 0.48 -2.27
N VAL A 122 5.20 -0.65 -2.64
CA VAL A 122 5.69 -1.67 -1.70
C VAL A 122 7.18 -1.87 -1.87
N ASN A 123 7.86 -2.09 -0.76
CA ASN A 123 9.31 -2.18 -0.66
C ASN A 123 9.72 -3.49 0.03
N ALA A 124 10.83 -4.06 -0.40
CA ALA A 124 11.41 -5.25 0.22
C ALA A 124 12.25 -4.90 1.48
N GLU A 125 13.36 -5.59 1.69
CA GLU A 125 14.09 -5.58 2.96
C GLU A 125 14.93 -4.32 3.21
N GLU A 126 15.28 -3.57 2.16
CA GLU A 126 16.12 -2.36 2.29
C GLU A 126 15.30 -1.08 2.28
N ALA A 127 15.58 -0.17 3.20
CA ALA A 127 14.94 1.15 3.20
C ALA A 127 15.21 1.91 1.89
N ARG A 128 14.24 2.67 1.40
CA ARG A 128 14.32 3.39 0.13
C ARG A 128 13.66 4.75 0.19
N GLU A 129 14.29 5.72 -0.44
CA GLU A 129 13.68 7.01 -0.74
C GLU A 129 13.12 6.98 -2.17
N PHE A 130 11.88 7.41 -2.34
CA PHE A 130 11.22 7.46 -3.63
C PHE A 130 10.70 8.87 -3.93
N THR A 131 10.96 9.35 -5.13
CA THR A 131 10.44 10.64 -5.62
C THR A 131 9.30 10.38 -6.59
N LEU A 132 8.07 10.66 -6.15
CA LEU A 132 6.86 10.48 -6.93
C LEU A 132 6.53 11.75 -7.70
N ASN A 133 6.57 11.68 -9.03
CA ASN A 133 6.05 12.71 -9.92
C ASN A 133 4.60 12.43 -10.24
N LEU A 134 3.75 13.44 -10.12
CA LEU A 134 2.30 13.32 -10.38
C LEU A 134 1.88 13.76 -11.78
N ASP A 135 2.79 13.68 -12.75
CA ASP A 135 2.60 14.09 -14.14
C ASP A 135 1.54 13.26 -14.92
N PHE A 136 1.11 12.15 -14.35
CA PHE A 136 -0.01 11.35 -14.87
C PHE A 136 -1.38 11.93 -14.55
N LEU A 137 -1.48 12.90 -13.62
CA LEU A 137 -2.72 13.57 -13.28
C LEU A 137 -3.17 14.54 -14.40
N ASP A 138 -4.47 14.82 -14.44
CA ASP A 138 -5.03 15.83 -15.33
C ASP A 138 -4.46 17.21 -14.95
N PRO A 139 -3.82 17.93 -15.89
CA PRO A 139 -3.21 19.21 -15.62
C PRO A 139 -4.22 20.32 -15.24
N ASP A 140 -5.48 20.16 -15.65
CA ASP A 140 -6.55 21.11 -15.38
C ASP A 140 -7.29 20.88 -14.06
N LYS A 141 -6.89 19.85 -13.31
CA LYS A 141 -7.52 19.42 -12.07
C LYS A 141 -6.62 19.59 -10.85
N THR A 142 -7.27 19.82 -9.72
CA THR A 142 -6.62 19.85 -8.40
C THR A 142 -7.14 18.69 -7.57
N TYR A 143 -6.24 18.10 -6.78
CA TYR A 143 -6.53 16.92 -5.96
C TYR A 143 -6.16 17.17 -4.51
N GLU A 144 -6.91 16.58 -3.59
CA GLU A 144 -6.48 16.39 -2.23
C GLU A 144 -5.72 15.06 -2.16
N ALA A 145 -4.43 15.14 -1.85
CA ALA A 145 -3.58 13.98 -1.61
C ALA A 145 -3.59 13.63 -0.12
N THR A 146 -4.03 12.42 0.21
CA THR A 146 -3.87 11.83 1.54
C THR A 146 -2.83 10.73 1.44
N ILE A 147 -1.72 10.91 2.13
CA ILE A 147 -0.54 10.05 2.08
C ILE A 147 -0.45 9.23 3.37
N TYR A 148 -0.53 7.92 3.24
CA TYR A 148 -0.34 6.94 4.30
C TYR A 148 1.05 6.34 4.10
N GLY A 149 2.00 6.72 4.93
CA GLY A 149 3.40 6.34 4.76
C GLY A 149 4.03 5.79 6.02
N ASP A 150 5.17 5.15 5.85
CA ASP A 150 6.01 4.73 6.96
C ASP A 150 6.56 5.95 7.70
N THR A 151 6.76 5.82 9.02
CA THR A 151 7.61 6.75 9.78
C THR A 151 9.08 6.42 9.56
N ASP A 152 9.98 7.36 9.89
CA ASP A 152 11.43 7.17 9.72
C ASP A 152 11.99 5.99 10.53
N ASP A 153 11.30 5.63 11.63
CA ASP A 153 11.66 4.52 12.52
C ASP A 153 10.86 3.24 12.27
N ALA A 154 10.00 3.22 11.27
CA ALA A 154 9.24 2.03 10.89
C ALA A 154 10.17 0.92 10.40
N HIS A 155 9.82 -0.32 10.75
CA HIS A 155 10.58 -1.50 10.34
C HIS A 155 9.73 -2.75 10.54
N TYR A 156 9.67 -3.63 9.54
CA TYR A 156 8.81 -4.80 9.55
C TYR A 156 9.02 -5.76 10.74
N LEU A 157 10.20 -5.75 11.38
CA LEU A 157 10.48 -6.60 12.56
C LEU A 157 10.32 -5.85 13.89
N THR A 158 10.84 -4.64 13.98
CA THR A 158 11.02 -3.94 15.26
C THR A 158 9.97 -2.87 15.52
N ASN A 159 9.37 -2.29 14.47
CA ASN A 159 8.35 -1.25 14.57
C ASN A 159 7.37 -1.28 13.38
N PRO A 160 6.64 -2.41 13.18
CA PRO A 160 5.83 -2.62 11.97
C PRO A 160 4.52 -1.82 11.95
N GLU A 161 4.04 -1.38 13.09
CA GLU A 161 2.75 -0.70 13.22
C GLU A 161 2.85 0.83 13.21
N SER A 162 4.07 1.37 13.03
CA SER A 162 4.31 2.81 12.95
C SER A 162 4.02 3.34 11.55
N TYR A 163 3.15 4.33 11.47
CA TYR A 163 2.79 5.01 10.22
C TYR A 163 2.45 6.47 10.47
N GLN A 164 2.43 7.26 9.42
CA GLN A 164 2.01 8.65 9.46
C GLN A 164 1.06 8.96 8.30
N ILE A 165 0.15 9.92 8.55
CA ILE A 165 -0.79 10.38 7.54
C ILE A 165 -0.59 11.87 7.33
N THR A 166 -0.34 12.25 6.07
CA THR A 166 -0.21 13.66 5.66
C THR A 166 -1.25 13.99 4.60
N ARG A 167 -1.77 15.22 4.64
CA ARG A 167 -2.71 15.72 3.63
C ARG A 167 -2.18 17.01 3.03
N ARG A 168 -2.32 17.11 1.71
CA ARG A 168 -1.94 18.32 0.98
C ARG A 168 -2.67 18.42 -0.35
N LYS A 169 -2.76 19.63 -0.89
CA LYS A 169 -3.20 19.83 -2.27
C LYS A 169 -2.09 19.40 -3.24
N ALA A 170 -2.49 18.80 -4.34
CA ALA A 170 -1.59 18.31 -5.37
C ALA A 170 -2.21 18.46 -6.76
N GLY A 171 -1.36 18.52 -7.77
CA GLY A 171 -1.72 18.53 -9.18
C GLY A 171 -0.63 17.90 -10.03
N ALA A 172 -0.78 17.93 -11.35
CA ALA A 172 0.13 17.30 -12.29
C ALA A 172 1.59 17.77 -12.20
N SER A 173 1.85 18.97 -11.70
CA SER A 173 3.20 19.49 -11.49
C SER A 173 3.79 19.19 -10.11
N SER A 174 3.04 18.53 -9.23
CA SER A 174 3.47 18.22 -7.87
C SER A 174 4.45 17.06 -7.84
N VAL A 175 5.40 17.14 -6.90
CA VAL A 175 6.37 16.09 -6.60
C VAL A 175 6.26 15.76 -5.11
N ILE A 176 6.20 14.47 -4.78
CA ILE A 176 6.10 13.97 -3.42
C ILE A 176 7.34 13.12 -3.13
N LYS A 177 8.08 13.47 -2.07
CA LYS A 177 9.16 12.64 -1.56
C LYS A 177 8.60 11.69 -0.51
N LEU A 178 8.92 10.42 -0.63
CA LEU A 178 8.38 9.33 0.16
C LEU A 178 9.52 8.47 0.71
N HIS A 179 9.44 8.15 1.98
CA HIS A 179 10.28 7.15 2.62
C HIS A 179 9.56 5.81 2.64
N MET A 180 10.23 4.75 2.20
CA MET A 180 9.76 3.37 2.35
C MET A 180 10.68 2.63 3.29
N ALA A 181 10.18 2.23 4.45
CA ALA A 181 10.92 1.47 5.44
C ALA A 181 11.28 0.06 4.93
N PRO A 182 12.20 -0.66 5.59
CA PRO A 182 12.37 -2.09 5.37
C PRO A 182 11.04 -2.84 5.54
N GLY A 183 10.61 -3.59 4.52
CA GLY A 183 9.31 -4.26 4.47
C GLY A 183 8.11 -3.30 4.46
N GLY A 184 8.35 -2.05 4.14
CA GLY A 184 7.38 -0.97 4.19
C GLY A 184 6.83 -0.56 2.83
N GLY A 185 6.30 0.67 2.79
CA GLY A 185 5.72 1.23 1.60
C GLY A 185 4.89 2.48 1.87
N PHE A 186 4.03 2.82 0.92
CA PHE A 186 3.09 3.93 1.04
C PHE A 186 1.82 3.68 0.22
N ALA A 187 0.74 4.30 0.66
CA ALA A 187 -0.50 4.37 -0.10
C ALA A 187 -1.00 5.82 -0.13
N ILE A 188 -1.48 6.27 -1.28
CA ILE A 188 -1.94 7.63 -1.48
C ILE A 188 -3.31 7.60 -2.14
N SER A 189 -4.26 8.36 -1.60
CA SER A 189 -5.50 8.71 -2.28
C SER A 189 -5.38 10.13 -2.83
N LEU A 190 -5.74 10.31 -4.10
CA LEU A 190 -5.77 11.59 -4.81
C LEU A 190 -7.22 11.84 -5.22
N LYS A 191 -7.96 12.58 -4.41
CA LYS A 191 -9.37 12.89 -4.65
C LYS A 191 -9.50 14.26 -5.32
N GLU A 192 -10.19 14.32 -6.45
CA GLU A 192 -10.48 15.57 -7.16
C GLU A 192 -11.29 16.53 -6.28
N ILE A 193 -10.92 17.84 -6.27
CA ILE A 193 -11.57 18.90 -5.50
C ILE A 193 -11.87 20.15 -6.35
#